data_6842f2ffb6a2dee50d7485117d754059
#
_entry.id   6842f2ffb6a2dee50d7485117d754059
#
_cell.length_a   1.000
_cell.length_b   1.000
_cell.length_c   1.000
_cell.angle_alpha   90.00
_cell.angle_beta   90.00
_cell.angle_gamma   90.00
#
_symmetry.space_group_name_H-M   'P 1'
#
loop_
_entity.id
_entity.type
_entity.pdbx_description
1 polymer ?
#
loop_
_entity_poly.entity_id
_entity_poly.type
_entity_poly.pdbx_seq_one_letter_code
_entity_poly.pdbx_strand_id
1 'polypeptide(L)'
;MNALENWFKEILSGAIEGCLNTVNDMLSGALNNNDDTGLNGIFSQFLGDPTTFTGTTGSGGTSIWTTIEKLSNDVIVPIGAFMLMIVVCYELFSMVVEGNNFRDFDDSIFIRWILKSFCGILLVSNVFYIATGIFVFGTDAVNSGLNTLFGTGKFISADVVNSSGFHQALMSQDIGTLITTLIIAFVIIIVSFVLLAAIVIVLASRIIDVYMMLSISPIPMAVSYTHLRAHETVLDL
;
A
#
# COMPACT_ATOMS: atom_id res chain seq x y z
N MET A 1 11.74 -51.24 26.64
CA MET A 1 10.92 -50.67 25.56
C MET A 1 10.76 -49.17 25.72
N ASN A 2 10.73 -48.65 26.93
CA ASN A 2 10.36 -47.26 27.23
C ASN A 2 11.36 -46.16 26.84
N ALA A 3 12.68 -46.43 26.81
CA ALA A 3 13.66 -45.39 26.50
C ALA A 3 13.68 -45.02 25.00
N LEU A 4 13.55 -45.98 24.12
CA LEU A 4 13.50 -45.77 22.67
C LEU A 4 12.19 -45.11 22.22
N GLU A 5 11.10 -45.51 22.87
CA GLU A 5 9.79 -44.91 22.67
C GLU A 5 9.75 -43.44 23.11
N ASN A 6 10.29 -43.12 24.27
CA ASN A 6 10.38 -41.75 24.76
C ASN A 6 11.27 -40.87 23.87
N TRP A 7 12.44 -41.40 23.42
CA TRP A 7 13.30 -40.71 22.49
C TRP A 7 12.61 -40.40 21.14
N PHE A 8 11.81 -41.35 20.63
CA PHE A 8 11.08 -41.15 19.39
C PHE A 8 9.95 -40.12 19.55
N LYS A 9 9.23 -40.12 20.68
CA LYS A 9 8.23 -39.12 21.01
C LYS A 9 8.83 -37.73 21.16
N GLU A 10 10.00 -37.61 21.74
CA GLU A 10 10.72 -36.37 21.91
C GLU A 10 11.10 -35.73 20.55
N ILE A 11 11.59 -36.55 19.60
CA ILE A 11 11.89 -36.08 18.25
C ILE A 11 10.63 -35.61 17.51
N LEU A 12 9.54 -36.38 17.59
CA LEU A 12 8.28 -36.06 16.94
C LEU A 12 7.64 -34.79 17.53
N SER A 13 7.65 -34.66 18.87
CA SER A 13 7.12 -33.45 19.52
C SER A 13 7.94 -32.21 19.15
N GLY A 14 9.28 -32.31 19.15
CA GLY A 14 10.15 -31.23 18.73
C GLY A 14 9.96 -30.83 17.24
N ALA A 15 9.72 -31.81 16.38
CA ALA A 15 9.41 -31.54 14.96
C ALA A 15 8.04 -30.82 14.80
N ILE A 16 7.01 -31.22 15.54
CA ILE A 16 5.69 -30.57 15.56
C ILE A 16 5.80 -29.13 16.06
N GLU A 17 6.50 -28.92 17.18
CA GLU A 17 6.75 -27.58 17.74
C GLU A 17 7.52 -26.69 16.75
N GLY A 18 8.54 -27.24 16.09
CA GLY A 18 9.30 -26.54 15.04
C GLY A 18 8.42 -26.15 13.85
N CYS A 19 7.54 -27.04 13.41
CA CYS A 19 6.57 -26.76 12.35
C CYS A 19 5.60 -25.63 12.74
N LEU A 20 5.03 -25.66 13.92
CA LEU A 20 4.10 -24.64 14.41
C LEU A 20 4.78 -23.29 14.63
N ASN A 21 6.01 -23.29 15.15
CA ASN A 21 6.80 -22.07 15.29
C ASN A 21 7.10 -21.46 13.91
N THR A 22 7.47 -22.26 12.92
CA THR A 22 7.70 -21.79 11.55
C THR A 22 6.45 -21.15 10.95
N VAL A 23 5.27 -21.75 11.13
CA VAL A 23 3.98 -21.17 10.72
C VAL A 23 3.72 -19.85 11.43
N ASN A 24 3.95 -19.81 12.74
CA ASN A 24 3.77 -18.61 13.53
C ASN A 24 4.71 -17.48 13.08
N ASP A 25 5.97 -17.78 12.83
CA ASP A 25 6.96 -16.82 12.36
C ASP A 25 6.61 -16.29 10.95
N MET A 26 6.14 -17.16 10.06
CA MET A 26 5.65 -16.77 8.74
C MET A 26 4.45 -15.82 8.82
N LEU A 27 3.44 -16.16 9.63
CA LEU A 27 2.21 -15.37 9.74
C LEU A 27 2.40 -14.10 10.57
N SER A 28 3.12 -14.18 11.70
CA SER A 28 3.40 -13.00 12.51
C SER A 28 4.34 -12.04 11.80
N GLY A 29 5.30 -12.57 11.05
CA GLY A 29 6.20 -11.79 10.21
C GLY A 29 5.48 -11.03 9.11
N ALA A 30 4.41 -11.60 8.55
CA ALA A 30 3.59 -10.93 7.55
C ALA A 30 2.75 -9.78 8.12
N LEU A 31 2.45 -9.79 9.41
CA LEU A 31 1.50 -8.87 10.05
C LEU A 31 2.14 -7.96 11.11
N ASN A 32 3.35 -8.26 11.56
CA ASN A 32 4.02 -7.50 12.60
C ASN A 32 5.03 -6.51 11.99
N ASN A 33 4.74 -5.23 12.14
CA ASN A 33 5.50 -4.12 11.57
C ASN A 33 6.77 -3.77 12.38
N ASN A 34 7.15 -4.56 13.39
CA ASN A 34 8.20 -4.15 14.35
C ASN A 34 9.57 -4.80 14.15
N ASP A 35 9.77 -5.59 13.10
CA ASP A 35 11.04 -6.28 12.89
C ASP A 35 11.51 -6.13 11.42
N ASP A 36 12.59 -5.36 11.22
CA ASP A 36 13.10 -4.99 9.89
C ASP A 36 13.92 -6.11 9.22
N THR A 37 13.90 -7.33 9.75
CA THR A 37 14.73 -8.44 9.24
C THR A 37 13.94 -9.45 8.42
N GLY A 38 14.47 -9.80 7.25
CA GLY A 38 13.97 -10.88 6.40
C GLY A 38 12.61 -10.56 5.73
N LEU A 39 11.66 -11.51 5.81
CA LEU A 39 10.33 -11.37 5.24
C LEU A 39 9.52 -10.26 5.92
N ASN A 40 9.74 -10.02 7.21
CA ASN A 40 9.11 -8.98 8.00
C ASN A 40 9.46 -7.59 7.45
N GLY A 41 10.72 -7.35 7.11
CA GLY A 41 11.15 -6.11 6.49
C GLY A 41 10.49 -5.86 5.12
N ILE A 42 10.25 -6.92 4.35
CA ILE A 42 9.54 -6.81 3.05
C ILE A 42 8.08 -6.42 3.29
N PHE A 43 7.38 -7.07 4.22
CA PHE A 43 5.98 -6.75 4.52
C PHE A 43 5.82 -5.35 5.11
N SER A 44 6.68 -4.95 6.04
CA SER A 44 6.63 -3.61 6.62
C SER A 44 6.86 -2.52 5.56
N GLN A 45 7.76 -2.76 4.62
CA GLN A 45 7.98 -1.86 3.48
C GLN A 45 6.77 -1.80 2.52
N PHE A 46 6.12 -2.94 2.24
CA PHE A 46 4.96 -2.99 1.34
C PHE A 46 3.67 -2.44 1.97
N LEU A 47 3.49 -2.60 3.28
CA LEU A 47 2.36 -2.04 4.04
C LEU A 47 2.61 -0.62 4.52
N GLY A 48 3.88 -0.21 4.58
CA GLY A 48 4.31 1.10 5.03
C GLY A 48 3.96 2.24 4.08
N ASP A 49 4.48 3.39 4.41
CA ASP A 49 4.39 4.60 3.60
C ASP A 49 5.06 4.37 2.22
N PRO A 50 4.40 4.68 1.10
CA PRO A 50 4.99 4.58 -0.23
C PRO A 50 6.32 5.35 -0.38
N THR A 51 6.55 6.39 0.42
CA THR A 51 7.78 7.19 0.40
C THR A 51 8.97 6.46 1.00
N THR A 52 8.73 5.47 1.89
CA THR A 52 9.76 4.71 2.60
C THR A 52 10.25 3.49 1.84
N PHE A 53 9.58 3.13 0.74
CA PHE A 53 9.99 1.99 -0.08
C PHE A 53 11.31 2.26 -0.79
N THR A 54 12.39 1.78 -0.20
CA THR A 54 13.78 1.94 -0.67
C THR A 54 14.23 0.80 -1.57
N GLY A 55 13.39 0.35 -2.49
CA GLY A 55 13.87 -0.55 -3.54
C GLY A 55 14.98 0.13 -4.32
N THR A 56 16.25 -0.30 -4.14
CA THR A 56 17.38 0.25 -4.87
C THR A 56 17.39 -0.28 -6.30
N THR A 57 17.17 0.58 -7.27
CA THR A 57 17.41 0.26 -8.68
C THR A 57 18.90 0.39 -8.96
N GLY A 58 19.63 -0.75 -8.98
CA GLY A 58 21.01 -0.85 -9.46
C GLY A 58 22.07 -0.27 -8.55
N SER A 59 23.33 -0.38 -9.00
CA SER A 59 24.57 -0.05 -8.28
C SER A 59 24.77 1.43 -7.90
N GLY A 60 23.77 2.28 -8.07
CA GLY A 60 23.83 3.73 -7.84
C GLY A 60 22.91 4.28 -6.74
N GLY A 61 22.14 3.46 -6.06
CA GLY A 61 21.42 3.86 -4.83
C GLY A 61 20.28 4.87 -4.97
N THR A 62 19.69 5.09 -6.15
CA THR A 62 18.49 5.90 -6.29
C THR A 62 17.27 5.07 -5.87
N SER A 63 16.52 5.56 -4.89
CA SER A 63 15.24 4.98 -4.47
C SER A 63 14.26 4.97 -5.65
N ILE A 64 13.44 3.92 -5.75
CA ILE A 64 12.34 3.86 -6.72
C ILE A 64 11.42 5.07 -6.57
N TRP A 65 11.15 5.48 -5.32
CA TRP A 65 10.37 6.66 -5.00
C TRP A 65 10.92 7.93 -5.68
N THR A 66 12.22 8.23 -5.52
CA THR A 66 12.83 9.42 -6.14
C THR A 66 12.81 9.38 -7.67
N THR A 67 12.84 8.19 -8.26
CA THR A 67 12.71 8.03 -9.71
C THR A 67 11.29 8.35 -10.18
N ILE A 68 10.28 7.90 -9.44
CA ILE A 68 8.87 8.15 -9.74
C ILE A 68 8.53 9.63 -9.51
N GLU A 69 9.03 10.23 -8.44
CA GLU A 69 8.90 11.66 -8.16
C GLU A 69 9.49 12.50 -9.30
N LYS A 70 10.70 12.18 -9.74
CA LYS A 70 11.32 12.86 -10.91
C LYS A 70 10.52 12.65 -12.18
N LEU A 71 10.05 11.42 -12.45
CA LEU A 71 9.22 11.14 -13.62
C LEU A 71 7.93 11.98 -13.59
N SER A 72 7.27 12.07 -12.44
CA SER A 72 6.08 12.90 -12.31
C SER A 72 6.38 14.38 -12.51
N ASN A 73 7.37 14.92 -11.80
CA ASN A 73 7.66 16.35 -11.79
C ASN A 73 8.32 16.84 -13.10
N ASP A 74 9.24 16.07 -13.68
CA ASP A 74 10.04 16.50 -14.83
C ASP A 74 9.34 16.21 -16.17
N VAL A 75 8.44 15.22 -16.21
CA VAL A 75 7.81 14.77 -17.46
C VAL A 75 6.30 14.99 -17.44
N ILE A 76 5.61 14.46 -16.43
CA ILE A 76 4.15 14.41 -16.45
C ILE A 76 3.52 15.76 -16.06
N VAL A 77 4.07 16.45 -15.05
CA VAL A 77 3.60 17.80 -14.65
C VAL A 77 3.67 18.81 -15.81
N PRO A 78 4.76 18.91 -16.58
CA PRO A 78 4.79 19.78 -17.78
C PRO A 78 3.72 19.42 -18.81
N ILE A 79 3.44 18.13 -19.04
CA ILE A 79 2.38 17.68 -19.95
C ILE A 79 1.01 18.12 -19.43
N GLY A 80 0.73 17.89 -18.13
CA GLY A 80 -0.49 18.34 -17.49
C GLY A 80 -0.67 19.87 -17.51
N ALA A 81 0.42 20.62 -17.27
CA ALA A 81 0.42 22.06 -17.34
C ALA A 81 0.14 22.57 -18.76
N PHE A 82 0.70 21.92 -19.79
CA PHE A 82 0.43 22.26 -21.19
C PHE A 82 -1.04 22.01 -21.55
N MET A 83 -1.63 20.87 -21.12
CA MET A 83 -3.05 20.60 -21.29
C MET A 83 -3.92 21.65 -20.60
N LEU A 84 -3.59 21.99 -19.34
CA LEU A 84 -4.29 23.03 -18.60
C LEU A 84 -4.20 24.39 -19.29
N MET A 85 -3.02 24.75 -19.81
CA MET A 85 -2.83 26.01 -20.57
C MET A 85 -3.75 26.09 -21.78
N ILE A 86 -3.89 25.01 -22.55
CA ILE A 86 -4.81 25.00 -23.73
C ILE A 86 -6.24 25.25 -23.27
N VAL A 87 -6.67 24.60 -22.19
CA VAL A 87 -8.03 24.73 -21.66
C VAL A 87 -8.29 26.15 -21.15
N VAL A 88 -7.35 26.72 -20.38
CA VAL A 88 -7.43 28.10 -19.86
C VAL A 88 -7.50 29.11 -20.99
N CYS A 89 -6.68 28.94 -22.05
CA CYS A 89 -6.73 29.79 -23.25
C CYS A 89 -8.08 29.63 -23.98
N TYR A 90 -8.60 28.43 -24.11
CA TYR A 90 -9.91 28.18 -24.71
C TYR A 90 -11.04 28.86 -23.93
N GLU A 91 -11.02 28.76 -22.59
CA GLU A 91 -12.00 29.43 -21.71
C GLU A 91 -11.93 30.95 -21.86
N LEU A 92 -10.72 31.53 -21.89
CA LEU A 92 -10.53 32.95 -22.12
C LEU A 92 -11.10 33.38 -23.47
N PHE A 93 -10.80 32.63 -24.54
CA PHE A 93 -11.30 32.90 -25.88
C PHE A 93 -12.83 32.83 -25.93
N SER A 94 -13.44 31.79 -25.32
CA SER A 94 -14.89 31.65 -25.23
C SER A 94 -15.53 32.85 -24.52
N MET A 95 -14.94 33.26 -23.38
CA MET A 95 -15.41 34.41 -22.61
C MET A 95 -15.37 35.74 -23.43
N VAL A 96 -14.30 35.95 -24.20
CA VAL A 96 -14.14 37.14 -25.06
C VAL A 96 -15.15 37.13 -26.19
N VAL A 97 -15.41 35.97 -26.80
CA VAL A 97 -16.36 35.85 -27.95
C VAL A 97 -17.82 35.99 -27.47
N GLU A 98 -18.16 35.37 -26.34
CA GLU A 98 -19.52 35.46 -25.77
C GLU A 98 -19.82 36.85 -25.21
N GLY A 99 -18.81 37.58 -24.69
CA GLY A 99 -18.94 38.94 -24.13
C GLY A 99 -19.04 40.08 -25.15
N ASN A 100 -19.40 39.79 -26.39
CA ASN A 100 -19.66 40.81 -27.42
C ASN A 100 -18.54 41.87 -27.58
N ASN A 101 -17.31 41.43 -27.81
CA ASN A 101 -16.13 42.26 -28.08
C ASN A 101 -15.72 43.23 -26.96
N PHE A 102 -15.55 42.78 -25.76
CA PHE A 102 -15.06 43.59 -24.62
C PHE A 102 -15.95 44.75 -24.16
N ARG A 103 -17.12 44.94 -24.76
CA ARG A 103 -17.95 46.11 -24.45
C ARG A 103 -18.77 45.95 -23.14
N ASP A 104 -19.13 44.72 -22.81
CA ASP A 104 -19.88 44.37 -21.59
C ASP A 104 -19.07 43.41 -20.70
N PHE A 105 -17.75 43.65 -20.59
CA PHE A 105 -16.85 42.80 -19.81
C PHE A 105 -17.08 43.05 -18.31
N ASP A 106 -17.74 42.12 -17.66
CA ASP A 106 -17.97 42.19 -16.20
C ASP A 106 -16.66 41.80 -15.49
N ASP A 107 -16.05 42.75 -14.77
CA ASP A 107 -14.81 42.57 -14.00
C ASP A 107 -14.93 41.39 -13.05
N SER A 108 -16.11 41.07 -12.58
CA SER A 108 -16.35 39.97 -11.62
C SER A 108 -16.14 38.58 -12.28
N ILE A 109 -16.50 38.40 -13.54
CA ILE A 109 -16.35 37.17 -14.32
C ILE A 109 -14.85 36.93 -14.58
N PHE A 110 -14.11 37.99 -14.93
CA PHE A 110 -12.68 37.92 -15.17
C PHE A 110 -11.89 37.55 -13.91
N ILE A 111 -12.23 38.14 -12.77
CA ILE A 111 -11.60 37.79 -11.48
C ILE A 111 -11.86 36.35 -11.11
N ARG A 112 -13.08 35.82 -11.30
CA ARG A 112 -13.41 34.40 -11.07
C ARG A 112 -12.59 33.51 -11.98
N TRP A 113 -12.46 33.83 -13.24
CA TRP A 113 -11.63 33.07 -14.19
C TRP A 113 -10.16 33.04 -13.80
N ILE A 114 -9.57 34.19 -13.41
CA ILE A 114 -8.18 34.27 -12.92
C ILE A 114 -8.01 33.38 -11.69
N LEU A 115 -8.91 33.48 -10.72
CA LEU A 115 -8.83 32.72 -9.49
C LEU A 115 -8.93 31.22 -9.76
N LYS A 116 -9.85 30.80 -10.62
CA LYS A 116 -10.04 29.43 -11.05
C LYS A 116 -8.77 28.90 -11.75
N SER A 117 -8.22 29.65 -12.69
CA SER A 117 -7.00 29.31 -13.44
C SER A 117 -5.80 29.18 -12.50
N PHE A 118 -5.65 30.11 -11.56
CA PHE A 118 -4.60 30.07 -10.54
C PHE A 118 -4.70 28.82 -9.66
N CYS A 119 -5.90 28.50 -9.16
CA CYS A 119 -6.15 27.27 -8.41
C CYS A 119 -5.82 26.01 -9.23
N GLY A 120 -6.21 25.98 -10.51
CA GLY A 120 -5.88 24.87 -11.41
C GLY A 120 -4.37 24.67 -11.59
N ILE A 121 -3.62 25.74 -11.80
CA ILE A 121 -2.16 25.69 -11.90
C ILE A 121 -1.53 25.20 -10.61
N LEU A 122 -1.96 25.71 -9.46
CA LEU A 122 -1.47 25.27 -8.15
C LEU A 122 -1.75 23.77 -7.91
N LEU A 123 -2.94 23.31 -8.25
CA LEU A 123 -3.31 21.89 -8.11
C LEU A 123 -2.45 21.02 -9.00
N VAL A 124 -2.31 21.32 -10.28
CA VAL A 124 -1.50 20.51 -11.22
C VAL A 124 -0.03 20.48 -10.81
N SER A 125 0.52 21.62 -10.36
CA SER A 125 1.92 21.72 -9.95
C SER A 125 2.22 20.96 -8.65
N ASN A 126 1.24 20.78 -7.77
CA ASN A 126 1.43 20.12 -6.47
C ASN A 126 0.67 18.79 -6.35
N VAL A 127 0.08 18.29 -7.43
CA VAL A 127 -0.78 17.11 -7.38
C VAL A 127 -0.05 15.86 -6.88
N PHE A 128 1.24 15.70 -7.22
CA PHE A 128 2.04 14.58 -6.75
C PHE A 128 2.12 14.56 -5.22
N TYR A 129 2.40 15.70 -4.60
CA TYR A 129 2.49 15.82 -3.13
C TYR A 129 1.13 15.67 -2.46
N ILE A 130 0.06 16.20 -3.08
CA ILE A 130 -1.32 16.05 -2.58
C ILE A 130 -1.73 14.58 -2.62
N ALA A 131 -1.51 13.90 -3.74
CA ALA A 131 -1.83 12.49 -3.90
C ALA A 131 -1.01 11.62 -2.94
N THR A 132 0.30 11.89 -2.80
CA THR A 132 1.16 11.24 -1.80
C THR A 132 0.60 11.39 -0.40
N GLY A 133 0.23 12.60 0.01
CA GLY A 133 -0.34 12.85 1.33
C GLY A 133 -1.62 12.06 1.60
N ILE A 134 -2.48 11.88 0.59
CA ILE A 134 -3.69 11.04 0.70
C ILE A 134 -3.32 9.57 0.93
N PHE A 135 -2.32 9.04 0.20
CA PHE A 135 -1.87 7.66 0.38
C PHE A 135 -1.21 7.43 1.73
N VAL A 136 -0.35 8.36 2.20
CA VAL A 136 0.28 8.31 3.53
C VAL A 136 -0.79 8.30 4.62
N PHE A 137 -1.76 9.22 4.55
CA PHE A 137 -2.87 9.24 5.49
C PHE A 137 -3.68 7.93 5.48
N GLY A 138 -3.95 7.38 4.29
CA GLY A 138 -4.63 6.08 4.15
C GLY A 138 -3.84 4.94 4.79
N THR A 139 -2.52 4.92 4.63
CA THR A 139 -1.64 3.92 5.25
C THR A 139 -1.64 4.02 6.77
N ASP A 140 -1.55 5.23 7.31
CA ASP A 140 -1.59 5.47 8.76
C ASP A 140 -2.93 5.04 9.37
N ALA A 141 -4.03 5.31 8.68
CA ALA A 141 -5.37 4.87 9.10
C ALA A 141 -5.48 3.33 9.13
N VAL A 142 -4.95 2.64 8.11
CA VAL A 142 -4.92 1.17 8.05
C VAL A 142 -4.05 0.60 9.17
N ASN A 143 -2.85 1.13 9.38
CA ASN A 143 -1.95 0.67 10.43
C ASN A 143 -2.55 0.87 11.82
N SER A 144 -3.19 2.01 12.07
CA SER A 144 -3.90 2.28 13.33
C SER A 144 -5.07 1.31 13.53
N GLY A 145 -5.82 1.01 12.46
CA GLY A 145 -6.90 0.02 12.48
C GLY A 145 -6.39 -1.39 12.78
N LEU A 146 -5.31 -1.82 12.12
CA LEU A 146 -4.69 -3.13 12.37
C LEU A 146 -4.18 -3.26 13.81
N ASN A 147 -3.51 -2.25 14.32
CA ASN A 147 -3.03 -2.23 15.71
C ASN A 147 -4.18 -2.29 16.72
N THR A 148 -5.31 -1.66 16.42
CA THR A 148 -6.50 -1.67 17.29
C THR A 148 -7.21 -3.02 17.27
N LEU A 149 -7.32 -3.66 16.09
CA LEU A 149 -8.06 -4.90 15.91
C LEU A 149 -7.27 -6.14 16.31
N PHE A 150 -5.97 -6.17 15.99
CA PHE A 150 -5.12 -7.37 16.14
C PHE A 150 -4.09 -7.22 17.25
N GLY A 151 -3.95 -6.06 17.87
CA GLY A 151 -3.00 -5.81 18.95
C GLY A 151 -1.56 -6.09 18.52
N THR A 152 -0.83 -6.86 19.34
CA THR A 152 0.57 -7.24 19.06
C THR A 152 0.73 -8.35 18.01
N GLY A 153 -0.30 -8.66 17.23
CA GLY A 153 -0.20 -9.41 15.98
C GLY A 153 0.27 -10.88 16.06
N LYS A 154 0.15 -11.53 17.22
CA LYS A 154 0.46 -12.96 17.32
C LYS A 154 -0.80 -13.77 17.04
N PHE A 155 -0.88 -14.41 15.88
CA PHE A 155 -1.99 -15.31 15.52
C PHE A 155 -2.08 -16.53 16.41
N ILE A 156 -0.92 -17.08 16.79
CA ILE A 156 -0.79 -18.15 17.77
C ILE A 156 0.16 -17.60 18.83
N SER A 157 -0.25 -17.60 20.10
CA SER A 157 0.67 -17.21 21.16
C SER A 157 1.85 -18.17 21.12
N ALA A 158 3.04 -17.68 20.74
CA ALA A 158 4.27 -18.47 20.82
C ALA A 158 4.47 -19.07 22.21
N ASP A 159 3.93 -18.40 23.23
CA ASP A 159 3.90 -18.85 24.62
C ASP A 159 3.08 -20.15 24.80
N VAL A 160 2.07 -20.41 23.98
CA VAL A 160 1.29 -21.66 24.02
C VAL A 160 2.06 -22.82 23.41
N VAL A 161 2.66 -22.60 22.22
CA VAL A 161 3.45 -23.63 21.51
C VAL A 161 4.70 -24.00 22.29
N ASN A 162 5.38 -23.00 22.86
CA ASN A 162 6.61 -23.20 23.63
C ASN A 162 6.33 -23.48 25.13
N SER A 163 5.07 -23.64 25.55
CA SER A 163 4.73 -23.93 26.93
C SER A 163 5.08 -25.38 27.28
N SER A 164 5.60 -25.56 28.49
CA SER A 164 5.84 -26.91 29.04
C SER A 164 4.58 -27.78 29.04
N GLY A 165 3.40 -27.17 29.14
CA GLY A 165 2.11 -27.87 29.09
C GLY A 165 1.81 -28.43 27.68
N PHE A 166 2.13 -27.71 26.60
CA PHE A 166 1.95 -28.21 25.25
C PHE A 166 2.89 -29.38 24.95
N HIS A 167 4.17 -29.24 25.31
CA HIS A 167 5.14 -30.34 25.19
C HIS A 167 4.71 -31.57 25.94
N GLN A 168 4.26 -31.43 27.21
CA GLN A 168 3.75 -32.55 28.02
C GLN A 168 2.49 -33.19 27.40
N ALA A 169 1.60 -32.38 26.84
CA ALA A 169 0.41 -32.89 26.16
C ALA A 169 0.78 -33.72 24.92
N LEU A 170 1.78 -33.31 24.14
CA LEU A 170 2.31 -34.11 23.02
C LEU A 170 2.95 -35.42 23.50
N MET A 171 3.79 -35.35 24.53
CA MET A 171 4.45 -36.55 25.09
C MET A 171 3.48 -37.56 25.68
N SER A 172 2.29 -37.12 26.10
CA SER A 172 1.24 -38.03 26.63
C SER A 172 0.50 -38.79 25.52
N GLN A 173 0.66 -38.40 24.27
CA GLN A 173 -0.01 -39.04 23.13
C GLN A 173 0.70 -40.34 22.68
N ASP A 174 -0.05 -41.16 21.95
CA ASP A 174 0.50 -42.34 21.29
C ASP A 174 1.32 -41.95 20.07
N ILE A 175 2.33 -42.77 19.70
CA ILE A 175 3.22 -42.51 18.54
C ILE A 175 2.42 -42.37 17.25
N GLY A 176 1.36 -43.16 17.05
CA GLY A 176 0.51 -43.06 15.86
C GLY A 176 -0.18 -41.70 15.77
N THR A 177 -0.65 -41.16 16.89
CA THR A 177 -1.25 -39.82 16.96
C THR A 177 -0.23 -38.73 16.70
N LEU A 178 1.00 -38.85 17.23
CA LEU A 178 2.07 -37.89 16.97
C LEU A 178 2.46 -37.82 15.47
N ILE A 179 2.57 -38.99 14.82
CA ILE A 179 2.85 -39.04 13.35
C ILE A 179 1.73 -38.38 12.57
N THR A 180 0.47 -38.64 12.92
CA THR A 180 -0.68 -38.00 12.24
C THR A 180 -0.65 -36.49 12.45
N THR A 181 -0.37 -36.02 13.68
CA THR A 181 -0.25 -34.59 13.99
C THR A 181 0.91 -33.94 13.25
N LEU A 182 2.04 -34.61 13.09
CA LEU A 182 3.18 -34.13 12.32
C LEU A 182 2.81 -33.97 10.83
N ILE A 183 2.09 -34.92 10.24
CA ILE A 183 1.62 -34.82 8.84
C ILE A 183 0.67 -33.61 8.69
N ILE A 184 -0.25 -33.42 9.62
CA ILE A 184 -1.15 -32.26 9.63
C ILE A 184 -0.35 -30.96 9.76
N ALA A 185 0.62 -30.87 10.67
CA ALA A 185 1.48 -29.70 10.83
C ALA A 185 2.26 -29.37 9.55
N PHE A 186 2.74 -30.40 8.84
CA PHE A 186 3.43 -30.22 7.55
C PHE A 186 2.49 -29.69 6.44
N VAL A 187 1.25 -30.19 6.39
CA VAL A 187 0.24 -29.64 5.47
C VAL A 187 -0.07 -28.17 5.79
N ILE A 188 -0.17 -27.83 7.08
CA ILE A 188 -0.39 -26.44 7.51
C ILE A 188 0.75 -25.53 7.06
N ILE A 189 2.02 -25.96 7.14
CA ILE A 189 3.17 -25.18 6.62
C ILE A 189 3.01 -24.90 5.13
N ILE A 190 2.67 -25.92 4.33
CA ILE A 190 2.51 -25.75 2.88
C ILE A 190 1.39 -24.75 2.57
N VAL A 191 0.25 -24.87 3.25
CA VAL A 191 -0.88 -23.94 3.08
C VAL A 191 -0.48 -22.52 3.51
N SER A 192 0.23 -22.36 4.62
CA SER A 192 0.72 -21.07 5.12
C SER A 192 1.70 -20.44 4.14
N PHE A 193 2.58 -21.22 3.52
CA PHE A 193 3.51 -20.73 2.51
C PHE A 193 2.79 -20.22 1.26
N VAL A 194 1.78 -20.94 0.76
CA VAL A 194 0.96 -20.51 -0.38
C VAL A 194 0.21 -19.23 -0.05
N LEU A 195 -0.36 -19.13 1.15
CA LEU A 195 -1.07 -17.93 1.63
C LEU A 195 -0.13 -16.74 1.72
N LEU A 196 1.07 -16.93 2.27
CA LEU A 196 2.11 -15.91 2.34
C LEU A 196 2.49 -15.40 0.94
N ALA A 197 2.75 -16.31 0.00
CA ALA A 197 3.07 -15.97 -1.38
C ALA A 197 1.94 -15.14 -2.04
N ALA A 198 0.69 -15.52 -1.81
CA ALA A 198 -0.47 -14.78 -2.32
C ALA A 198 -0.53 -13.36 -1.75
N ILE A 199 -0.29 -13.20 -0.43
CA ILE A 199 -0.26 -11.89 0.22
C ILE A 199 0.85 -11.01 -0.38
N VAL A 200 2.07 -11.54 -0.56
CA VAL A 200 3.19 -10.79 -1.17
C VAL A 200 2.84 -10.29 -2.57
N ILE A 201 2.23 -11.15 -3.40
CA ILE A 201 1.82 -10.77 -4.76
C ILE A 201 0.79 -9.64 -4.73
N VAL A 202 -0.22 -9.73 -3.87
CA VAL A 202 -1.25 -8.68 -3.73
C VAL A 202 -0.64 -7.36 -3.27
N LEU A 203 0.25 -7.39 -2.28
CA LEU A 203 0.92 -6.18 -1.80
C LEU A 203 1.84 -5.56 -2.85
N ALA A 204 2.61 -6.38 -3.59
CA ALA A 204 3.45 -5.90 -4.68
C ALA A 204 2.62 -5.24 -5.80
N SER A 205 1.50 -5.86 -6.20
CA SER A 205 0.55 -5.24 -7.13
C SER A 205 0.05 -3.88 -6.65
N ARG A 206 -0.34 -3.78 -5.37
CA ARG A 206 -0.80 -2.52 -4.78
C ARG A 206 0.24 -1.39 -4.91
N ILE A 207 1.51 -1.68 -4.64
CA ILE A 207 2.56 -0.67 -4.73
C ILE A 207 2.75 -0.20 -6.18
N ILE A 208 2.74 -1.13 -7.13
CA ILE A 208 2.82 -0.79 -8.55
C ILE A 208 1.66 0.12 -8.94
N ASP A 209 0.44 -0.20 -8.53
CA ASP A 209 -0.75 0.60 -8.81
C ASP A 209 -0.66 2.01 -8.20
N VAL A 210 -0.20 2.12 -6.95
CA VAL A 210 0.00 3.41 -6.27
C VAL A 210 1.03 4.25 -7.02
N TYR A 211 2.16 3.66 -7.40
CA TYR A 211 3.21 4.37 -8.12
C TYR A 211 2.77 4.81 -9.51
N MET A 212 2.00 3.99 -10.22
CA MET A 212 1.42 4.36 -11.51
C MET A 212 0.42 5.51 -11.34
N MET A 213 -0.47 5.44 -10.36
CA MET A 213 -1.44 6.51 -10.07
C MET A 213 -0.74 7.82 -9.71
N LEU A 214 0.28 7.78 -8.84
CA LEU A 214 1.04 8.96 -8.45
C LEU A 214 1.78 9.60 -9.64
N SER A 215 2.41 8.79 -10.49
CA SER A 215 3.11 9.29 -11.68
C SER A 215 2.18 10.05 -12.62
N ILE A 216 0.99 9.49 -12.90
CA ILE A 216 0.07 10.01 -13.94
C ILE A 216 -0.91 11.03 -13.36
N SER A 217 -0.99 11.21 -12.06
CA SER A 217 -1.98 12.06 -11.36
C SER A 217 -2.09 13.51 -11.90
N PRO A 218 -1.06 14.17 -12.46
CA PRO A 218 -1.19 15.51 -13.05
C PRO A 218 -2.14 15.58 -14.24
N ILE A 219 -2.24 14.52 -15.05
CA ILE A 219 -3.08 14.51 -16.25
C ILE A 219 -4.57 14.52 -15.91
N PRO A 220 -5.11 13.60 -15.08
CA PRO A 220 -6.52 13.65 -14.67
C PRO A 220 -6.90 14.96 -13.96
N MET A 221 -6.00 15.55 -13.18
CA MET A 221 -6.25 16.83 -12.53
C MET A 221 -6.37 17.99 -13.52
N ALA A 222 -5.54 18.01 -14.55
CA ALA A 222 -5.65 19.01 -15.63
C ALA A 222 -6.97 18.87 -16.41
N VAL A 223 -7.43 17.63 -16.66
CA VAL A 223 -8.71 17.33 -17.32
C VAL A 223 -9.91 17.63 -16.42
N SER A 224 -9.82 17.34 -15.13
CA SER A 224 -10.90 17.62 -14.14
C SER A 224 -11.26 19.11 -14.11
N TYR A 225 -10.31 20.00 -14.38
CA TYR A 225 -10.56 21.43 -14.50
C TYR A 225 -11.61 21.75 -15.57
N THR A 226 -11.67 20.99 -16.67
CA THR A 226 -12.66 21.15 -17.75
C THR A 226 -14.07 20.74 -17.33
N HIS A 227 -14.21 19.72 -16.47
CA HIS A 227 -15.52 19.21 -16.04
C HIS A 227 -16.24 20.11 -15.04
N LEU A 228 -15.50 20.96 -14.31
CA LEU A 228 -16.12 21.94 -13.42
C LEU A 228 -17.04 22.92 -14.17
N ARG A 229 -16.75 23.18 -15.45
CA ARG A 229 -17.60 24.04 -16.30
C ARG A 229 -18.92 23.42 -16.69
N ALA A 230 -18.96 22.11 -16.91
CA ALA A 230 -20.20 21.42 -17.32
C ALA A 230 -21.29 21.47 -16.24
N HIS A 231 -20.93 21.62 -14.97
CA HIS A 231 -21.87 21.76 -13.86
C HIS A 231 -22.34 23.19 -13.62
N GLU A 232 -21.52 24.21 -13.94
CA GLU A 232 -21.93 25.62 -13.80
C GLU A 232 -23.05 25.99 -14.80
N THR A 233 -23.00 25.47 -16.02
CA THR A 233 -24.03 25.73 -17.04
C THR A 233 -25.38 25.06 -16.77
N VAL A 234 -25.44 24.05 -15.90
CA VAL A 234 -26.69 23.37 -15.52
C VAL A 234 -27.39 24.07 -14.34
N LEU A 235 -26.69 24.89 -13.57
CA LEU A 235 -27.24 25.65 -12.44
C LEU A 235 -27.77 27.04 -12.85
N ASP A 236 -27.44 27.52 -14.05
CA ASP A 236 -27.89 28.83 -14.59
C ASP A 236 -29.13 28.71 -15.52
N LEU A 237 -29.75 27.52 -15.60
CA LEU A 237 -31.04 27.26 -16.29
C LEU A 237 -32.15 27.00 -15.28
#